data_dfc9fa987060fdb48887c0827454974e
#
_entry.id   dfc9fa987060fdb48887c0827454974e
#
_cell.length_a   1.000
_cell.length_b   1.000
_cell.length_c   1.000
_cell.angle_alpha   90.00
_cell.angle_beta   90.00
_cell.angle_gamma   90.00
#
_symmetry.space_group_name_H-M   'P 1'
#
loop_
_entity.id
_entity.type
_entity.pdbx_description
1 polymer ?
#
loop_
_entity_poly.entity_id
_entity_poly.type
_entity_poly.pdbx_seq_one_letter_code
_entity_poly.pdbx_strand_id
1 'polypeptide(L)'
;MKTGGTFIIAAILFLSLQAQTPVTGDDGTVRATSSSLHKAGKELLVSIEIEITRDFLPNESMTLVPVVSDSLEHRLELPAIYINSRKQHIIFLREAGKKEKEAEALQRKNGSRQTMHYLQSVPFESWMNHATLSLVEKSCGCGIPGEENFTCIARLHRQPTPIPQLVFLTPQVETSKIREEKGCAFIDFPVNVTAIYETYSNNTVELNKIIETINTIKNDTNVTITHISIHGYASPDGPYRLNEKLARERTQSVKEYVNQLYAFDGAHIQTDYTPEDWEGFEALLCDTTFQEKEAIIKTITSDIHPDSKERKLKKHFPAFYDFVLKHWFTLLRHSDYTIEYRVRPFTLAESQKVFTTNPKNLSLEEMFRLALASTPGSETYNQIFMTAVQLFPDNPTANLNAACIALMQRDVQTAATYLEKAPKVPETILAKGVLCFLKNNYEEAEYLFRQAQKAGLSQADNNLQLVRALK
;
A
#
# COMPACT_ATOMS: atom_id res chain seq x y z
N MET A 1 40.25 -18.92 39.27
CA MET A 1 38.89 -18.53 39.67
C MET A 1 38.02 -18.64 38.44
N LYS A 2 37.12 -19.64 38.39
CA LYS A 2 36.19 -19.87 37.28
C LYS A 2 34.90 -19.11 37.58
N THR A 3 34.51 -18.19 36.73
CA THR A 3 33.19 -17.56 36.78
C THR A 3 32.30 -18.23 35.73
N GLY A 4 31.34 -19.03 36.21
CA GLY A 4 30.31 -19.63 35.38
C GLY A 4 29.26 -18.59 34.98
N GLY A 5 29.04 -18.41 33.68
CA GLY A 5 27.94 -17.65 33.15
C GLY A 5 26.67 -18.52 33.03
N THR A 6 25.67 -18.18 33.82
CA THR A 6 24.36 -18.83 33.80
C THR A 6 23.56 -18.28 32.59
N PHE A 7 23.32 -19.14 31.58
CA PHE A 7 22.39 -18.84 30.51
C PHE A 7 20.96 -19.00 31.05
N ILE A 8 20.24 -17.90 31.16
CA ILE A 8 18.79 -17.90 31.39
C ILE A 8 18.10 -18.09 30.06
N ILE A 9 17.58 -19.28 29.76
CA ILE A 9 16.66 -19.53 28.67
C ILE A 9 15.29 -19.03 29.13
N ALA A 10 14.86 -17.88 28.61
CA ALA A 10 13.51 -17.41 28.79
C ALA A 10 12.57 -18.25 27.88
N ALA A 11 11.89 -19.21 28.50
CA ALA A 11 10.78 -19.93 27.85
C ALA A 11 9.59 -18.97 27.74
N ILE A 12 9.34 -18.48 26.54
CA ILE A 12 8.10 -17.73 26.24
C ILE A 12 6.97 -18.76 26.09
N LEU A 13 6.16 -18.89 27.15
CA LEU A 13 4.90 -19.64 27.11
C LEU A 13 3.88 -18.87 26.26
N PHE A 14 3.72 -19.29 25.02
CA PHE A 14 2.54 -18.92 24.21
C PHE A 14 1.37 -19.80 24.68
N LEU A 15 0.46 -19.25 25.49
CA LEU A 15 -0.87 -19.83 25.70
C LEU A 15 -1.69 -19.61 24.41
N SER A 16 -1.62 -20.55 23.48
CA SER A 16 -2.61 -20.64 22.41
C SER A 16 -3.85 -21.35 22.97
N LEU A 17 -4.96 -20.64 23.05
CA LEU A 17 -6.29 -21.25 23.26
C LEU A 17 -6.63 -22.03 22.00
N GLN A 18 -6.23 -23.29 21.90
CA GLN A 18 -6.61 -24.15 20.77
C GLN A 18 -7.98 -24.75 21.08
N ALA A 19 -8.91 -24.53 20.15
CA ALA A 19 -10.22 -25.19 20.19
C ALA A 19 -10.01 -26.72 20.12
N GLN A 20 -10.56 -27.45 21.08
CA GLN A 20 -10.55 -28.91 21.10
C GLN A 20 -11.34 -29.43 19.89
N THR A 21 -10.70 -30.17 19.00
CA THR A 21 -11.34 -30.70 17.80
C THR A 21 -11.80 -32.14 18.08
N PRO A 22 -13.10 -32.47 18.01
CA PRO A 22 -13.60 -33.84 18.13
C PRO A 22 -13.05 -34.66 16.95
N VAL A 23 -12.56 -35.86 17.24
CA VAL A 23 -11.95 -36.77 16.23
C VAL A 23 -12.96 -37.79 15.75
N THR A 24 -13.96 -38.10 16.58
CA THR A 24 -15.01 -39.09 16.25
C THR A 24 -16.38 -38.53 16.56
N GLY A 25 -17.35 -38.76 15.65
CA GLY A 25 -18.77 -38.51 15.77
C GLY A 25 -19.31 -37.43 16.73
N ASP A 26 -20.61 -37.27 16.80
CA ASP A 26 -21.29 -36.23 17.60
C ASP A 26 -21.09 -36.32 19.12
N ASP A 27 -20.53 -37.42 19.65
CA ASP A 27 -20.41 -37.64 21.11
C ASP A 27 -19.08 -37.13 21.71
N GLY A 28 -18.09 -36.73 20.89
CA GLY A 28 -16.87 -36.04 21.30
C GLY A 28 -15.99 -36.79 22.33
N THR A 29 -16.01 -38.09 22.37
CA THR A 29 -15.40 -38.95 23.40
C THR A 29 -13.93 -39.29 23.09
N VAL A 30 -13.46 -39.04 21.87
CA VAL A 30 -12.04 -39.04 21.48
C VAL A 30 -11.72 -37.70 20.83
N ARG A 31 -10.77 -36.95 21.39
CA ARG A 31 -10.46 -35.57 21.00
C ARG A 31 -8.97 -35.37 20.83
N ALA A 32 -8.59 -34.62 19.83
CA ALA A 32 -7.28 -34.04 19.78
C ALA A 32 -7.26 -32.75 20.64
N THR A 33 -6.58 -32.81 21.79
CA THR A 33 -6.48 -31.68 22.72
C THR A 33 -5.39 -30.71 22.36
N SER A 34 -4.35 -31.20 21.70
CA SER A 34 -3.25 -30.40 21.14
C SER A 34 -2.73 -31.09 19.88
N SER A 35 -2.41 -30.31 18.88
CA SER A 35 -1.79 -30.80 17.65
C SER A 35 -0.89 -29.76 17.05
N SER A 36 0.26 -30.17 16.51
CA SER A 36 1.18 -29.28 15.85
C SER A 36 1.88 -29.96 14.67
N LEU A 37 2.17 -29.15 13.66
CA LEU A 37 2.88 -29.53 12.46
C LEU A 37 3.99 -28.49 12.22
N HIS A 38 5.26 -28.90 12.34
CA HIS A 38 6.40 -27.98 12.27
C HIS A 38 7.47 -28.48 11.31
N LYS A 39 8.02 -27.58 10.50
CA LYS A 39 9.23 -27.85 9.71
C LYS A 39 10.46 -27.57 10.57
N ALA A 40 11.30 -28.58 10.79
CA ALA A 40 12.57 -28.50 11.48
C ALA A 40 13.71 -28.94 10.55
N GLY A 41 14.37 -27.97 9.90
CA GLY A 41 15.42 -28.27 8.92
C GLY A 41 14.88 -29.02 7.71
N LYS A 42 15.33 -30.27 7.54
CA LYS A 42 14.90 -31.17 6.46
C LYS A 42 13.78 -32.13 6.87
N GLU A 43 13.20 -31.95 8.04
CA GLU A 43 12.17 -32.84 8.57
C GLU A 43 10.88 -32.09 8.90
N LEU A 44 9.76 -32.82 8.81
CA LEU A 44 8.45 -32.41 9.29
C LEU A 44 8.19 -33.12 10.62
N LEU A 45 8.02 -32.35 11.68
CA LEU A 45 7.68 -32.86 13.01
C LEU A 45 6.17 -32.79 13.21
N VAL A 46 5.59 -33.90 13.61
CA VAL A 46 4.17 -34.09 13.91
C VAL A 46 4.00 -34.41 15.38
N SER A 47 3.21 -33.62 16.09
CA SER A 47 2.85 -33.89 17.49
C SER A 47 1.35 -33.82 17.64
N ILE A 48 0.75 -34.83 18.29
CA ILE A 48 -0.67 -34.93 18.56
C ILE A 48 -0.87 -35.40 20.00
N GLU A 49 -1.71 -34.72 20.75
CA GLU A 49 -2.19 -35.17 22.05
C GLU A 49 -3.66 -35.57 21.93
N ILE A 50 -3.96 -36.83 22.23
CA ILE A 50 -5.29 -37.42 22.08
C ILE A 50 -5.81 -37.74 23.46
N GLU A 51 -6.97 -37.21 23.78
CA GLU A 51 -7.73 -37.54 24.99
C GLU A 51 -8.87 -38.53 24.67
N ILE A 52 -8.99 -39.57 25.48
CA ILE A 52 -9.98 -40.64 25.35
C ILE A 52 -10.78 -40.74 26.65
N THR A 53 -12.10 -40.52 26.54
CA THR A 53 -13.03 -40.65 27.66
C THR A 53 -14.08 -41.75 27.45
N ARG A 54 -14.32 -42.14 26.17
CA ARG A 54 -15.26 -43.18 25.79
C ARG A 54 -14.87 -44.56 26.35
N ASP A 55 -15.85 -45.30 26.89
CA ASP A 55 -15.66 -46.69 27.29
C ASP A 55 -15.78 -47.64 26.09
N PHE A 56 -14.91 -48.66 26.06
CA PHE A 56 -14.83 -49.63 24.97
C PHE A 56 -15.51 -50.95 25.37
N LEU A 57 -16.21 -51.56 24.41
CA LEU A 57 -16.70 -52.90 24.53
C LEU A 57 -15.54 -53.92 24.57
N PRO A 58 -15.74 -55.15 25.14
CA PRO A 58 -14.66 -56.12 25.34
C PRO A 58 -13.88 -56.50 24.10
N ASN A 59 -14.47 -56.41 22.90
CA ASN A 59 -13.85 -56.76 21.62
C ASN A 59 -13.61 -55.54 20.74
N GLU A 60 -13.73 -54.32 21.27
CA GLU A 60 -13.62 -53.06 20.48
C GLU A 60 -12.16 -52.64 20.30
N SER A 61 -11.90 -52.16 19.13
CA SER A 61 -10.61 -51.54 18.71
C SER A 61 -10.92 -50.36 17.82
N MET A 62 -10.22 -49.25 17.99
CA MET A 62 -10.26 -48.07 17.15
C MET A 62 -8.87 -47.85 16.56
N THR A 63 -8.79 -47.56 15.27
CA THR A 63 -7.57 -47.23 14.59
C THR A 63 -7.65 -45.79 14.07
N LEU A 64 -6.72 -44.95 14.50
CA LEU A 64 -6.57 -43.59 14.01
C LEU A 64 -5.30 -43.49 13.16
N VAL A 65 -5.42 -42.99 11.95
CA VAL A 65 -4.29 -42.77 11.06
C VAL A 65 -4.06 -41.28 10.88
N PRO A 66 -2.96 -40.72 11.38
CA PRO A 66 -2.59 -39.35 11.07
C PRO A 66 -2.17 -39.26 9.60
N VAL A 67 -2.75 -38.28 8.88
CA VAL A 67 -2.51 -38.08 7.45
C VAL A 67 -2.07 -36.64 7.22
N VAL A 68 -0.93 -36.48 6.59
CA VAL A 68 -0.45 -35.20 6.07
C VAL A 68 -0.86 -35.09 4.61
N SER A 69 -1.58 -34.04 4.24
CA SER A 69 -2.06 -33.85 2.86
C SER A 69 -2.08 -32.38 2.46
N ASP A 70 -2.07 -32.09 1.16
CA ASP A 70 -2.26 -30.76 0.60
C ASP A 70 -3.52 -30.66 -0.27
N SER A 71 -3.74 -29.50 -0.89
CA SER A 71 -4.87 -29.25 -1.79
C SER A 71 -4.69 -29.86 -3.20
N LEU A 72 -3.51 -30.43 -3.52
CA LEU A 72 -3.15 -31.00 -4.81
C LEU A 72 -3.13 -32.54 -4.78
N GLU A 73 -3.86 -33.16 -3.82
CA GLU A 73 -4.00 -34.61 -3.63
C GLU A 73 -2.72 -35.35 -3.21
N HIS A 74 -1.63 -34.64 -2.83
CA HIS A 74 -0.51 -35.31 -2.18
C HIS A 74 -0.96 -35.77 -0.79
N ARG A 75 -0.60 -37.02 -0.45
CA ARG A 75 -1.01 -37.66 0.82
C ARG A 75 0.12 -38.53 1.36
N LEU A 76 0.41 -38.36 2.65
CA LEU A 76 1.32 -39.20 3.40
C LEU A 76 0.62 -39.71 4.64
N GLU A 77 0.39 -41.04 4.72
CA GLU A 77 -0.10 -41.69 5.93
C GLU A 77 1.06 -41.93 6.87
N LEU A 78 0.90 -41.53 8.14
CA LEU A 78 1.87 -41.77 9.21
C LEU A 78 1.51 -43.05 9.94
N PRO A 79 2.43 -43.61 10.78
CA PRO A 79 2.15 -44.81 11.58
C PRO A 79 0.85 -44.69 12.37
N ALA A 80 0.06 -45.75 12.31
CA ALA A 80 -1.28 -45.78 12.90
C ALA A 80 -1.25 -45.81 14.44
N ILE A 81 -2.27 -45.23 15.07
CA ILE A 81 -2.53 -45.23 16.50
C ILE A 81 -3.67 -46.22 16.77
N TYR A 82 -3.39 -47.22 17.61
CA TYR A 82 -4.35 -48.23 17.99
C TYR A 82 -4.83 -47.98 19.42
N ILE A 83 -6.12 -47.81 19.59
CA ILE A 83 -6.77 -47.72 20.89
C ILE A 83 -7.61 -48.99 21.07
N ASN A 84 -7.21 -49.86 21.99
CA ASN A 84 -7.71 -51.21 22.10
C ASN A 84 -8.36 -51.47 23.45
N SER A 85 -9.48 -52.19 23.45
CA SER A 85 -9.97 -52.88 24.67
C SER A 85 -8.90 -53.83 25.18
N ARG A 86 -9.02 -54.27 26.44
CA ARG A 86 -8.03 -55.20 27.08
C ARG A 86 -7.77 -56.43 26.23
N LYS A 87 -8.81 -57.05 25.66
CA LYS A 87 -8.67 -58.27 24.85
C LYS A 87 -7.97 -58.00 23.54
N GLN A 88 -8.38 -56.95 22.85
CA GLN A 88 -7.76 -56.54 21.56
C GLN A 88 -6.31 -56.07 21.74
N HIS A 89 -5.98 -55.43 22.85
CA HIS A 89 -4.62 -55.05 23.14
C HIS A 89 -3.66 -56.24 23.31
N ILE A 90 -4.15 -57.32 23.96
CA ILE A 90 -3.36 -58.54 24.08
C ILE A 90 -3.15 -59.23 22.75
N ILE A 91 -4.17 -59.23 21.88
CA ILE A 91 -4.06 -59.75 20.50
C ILE A 91 -3.08 -58.90 19.70
N PHE A 92 -3.21 -57.60 19.78
CA PHE A 92 -2.29 -56.67 19.11
C PHE A 92 -0.81 -56.92 19.49
N LEU A 93 -0.51 -57.04 20.79
CA LEU A 93 0.83 -57.33 21.28
C LEU A 93 1.42 -58.67 20.76
N ARG A 94 0.54 -59.67 20.57
CA ARG A 94 0.98 -60.99 20.02
C ARG A 94 1.25 -60.92 18.52
N GLU A 95 0.59 -60.01 17.79
CA GLU A 95 0.69 -59.82 16.35
C GLU A 95 1.69 -58.74 15.95
N ALA A 96 2.00 -57.79 16.88
CA ALA A 96 2.84 -56.63 16.59
C ALA A 96 4.28 -56.96 16.15
N GLY A 97 4.77 -58.16 16.47
CA GLY A 97 6.06 -58.65 15.96
C GLY A 97 6.07 -58.98 14.47
N LYS A 98 4.91 -58.94 13.77
CA LYS A 98 4.72 -59.30 12.36
C LYS A 98 4.24 -58.16 11.47
N LYS A 99 3.73 -57.05 12.07
CA LYS A 99 3.12 -55.91 11.35
C LYS A 99 3.67 -54.60 11.87
N GLU A 100 4.03 -53.63 11.28
CA GLU A 100 4.38 -52.23 11.63
C GLU A 100 5.17 -52.05 12.95
N LYS A 101 6.50 -51.95 12.85
CA LYS A 101 7.38 -51.71 14.01
C LYS A 101 7.22 -50.34 14.67
N GLU A 102 6.52 -49.42 14.07
CA GLU A 102 6.41 -47.99 14.50
C GLU A 102 4.99 -47.60 14.95
N ALA A 103 4.04 -48.52 14.95
CA ALA A 103 2.67 -48.25 15.38
C ALA A 103 2.57 -48.10 16.92
N GLU A 104 1.87 -47.06 17.37
CA GLU A 104 1.61 -46.84 18.79
C GLU A 104 0.28 -47.45 19.22
N ALA A 105 0.24 -48.11 20.37
CA ALA A 105 -0.98 -48.76 20.87
C ALA A 105 -1.26 -48.43 22.33
N LEU A 106 -2.50 -47.99 22.62
CA LEU A 106 -3.01 -47.73 23.95
C LEU A 106 -4.02 -48.77 24.36
N GLN A 107 -3.88 -49.39 25.56
CA GLN A 107 -4.94 -50.16 26.17
C GLN A 107 -5.96 -49.20 26.84
N ARG A 108 -7.21 -49.21 26.38
CA ARG A 108 -8.27 -48.44 26.99
C ARG A 108 -8.63 -49.03 28.38
N LYS A 109 -8.67 -48.17 29.39
CA LYS A 109 -9.11 -48.47 30.76
C LYS A 109 -10.44 -47.71 30.96
N ASN A 110 -11.56 -48.45 30.87
CA ASN A 110 -12.88 -47.92 31.05
C ASN A 110 -13.08 -47.21 32.38
N GLY A 111 -13.93 -46.20 32.41
CA GLY A 111 -14.19 -45.37 33.59
C GLY A 111 -13.10 -44.39 33.98
N SER A 112 -12.03 -44.24 33.15
CA SER A 112 -10.94 -43.28 33.39
C SER A 112 -10.68 -42.40 32.18
N ARG A 113 -10.25 -41.18 32.37
CA ARG A 113 -9.74 -40.30 31.34
C ARG A 113 -8.29 -40.70 31.02
N GLN A 114 -7.96 -40.94 29.77
CA GLN A 114 -6.60 -41.29 29.34
C GLN A 114 -6.14 -40.31 28.26
N THR A 115 -4.85 -39.99 28.32
CA THR A 115 -4.18 -39.14 27.32
C THR A 115 -3.08 -39.95 26.66
N MET A 116 -2.90 -39.76 25.36
CA MET A 116 -1.84 -40.34 24.57
C MET A 116 -1.11 -39.24 23.81
N HIS A 117 0.22 -39.31 23.81
CA HIS A 117 1.06 -38.40 23.05
C HIS A 117 1.66 -39.15 21.86
N TYR A 118 1.42 -38.63 20.66
CA TYR A 118 1.96 -39.16 19.41
C TYR A 118 2.99 -38.19 18.85
N LEU A 119 4.18 -38.68 18.55
CA LEU A 119 5.30 -37.90 18.01
C LEU A 119 5.91 -38.63 16.84
N GLN A 120 5.99 -37.98 15.66
CA GLN A 120 6.60 -38.52 14.47
C GLN A 120 7.48 -37.49 13.78
N SER A 121 8.52 -37.93 13.11
CA SER A 121 9.38 -37.15 12.25
C SER A 121 9.49 -37.82 10.87
N VAL A 122 9.21 -37.07 9.80
CA VAL A 122 9.32 -37.57 8.43
C VAL A 122 10.11 -36.59 7.56
N PRO A 123 10.81 -37.06 6.51
CA PRO A 123 11.50 -36.17 5.59
C PRO A 123 10.57 -35.13 5.00
N PHE A 124 11.01 -33.88 5.01
CA PHE A 124 10.21 -32.76 4.47
C PHE A 124 10.32 -32.70 2.96
N GLU A 125 9.18 -32.76 2.28
CA GLU A 125 9.05 -32.58 0.81
C GLU A 125 8.44 -31.21 0.49
N SER A 126 8.71 -30.68 -0.70
CA SER A 126 8.29 -29.35 -1.11
C SER A 126 6.76 -29.12 -1.11
N TRP A 127 5.98 -30.15 -1.43
CA TRP A 127 4.52 -30.09 -1.39
C TRP A 127 3.98 -29.89 0.03
N MET A 128 4.72 -30.31 1.05
CA MET A 128 4.32 -30.16 2.47
C MET A 128 4.30 -28.71 2.96
N ASN A 129 4.76 -27.72 2.15
CA ASN A 129 4.75 -26.31 2.53
C ASN A 129 3.35 -25.74 2.89
N HIS A 130 2.31 -26.39 2.39
CA HIS A 130 0.91 -26.02 2.66
C HIS A 130 0.10 -27.19 3.22
N ALA A 131 0.78 -28.15 3.82
CA ALA A 131 0.14 -29.34 4.31
C ALA A 131 -0.77 -29.09 5.52
N THR A 132 -1.80 -29.90 5.58
CA THR A 132 -2.70 -30.06 6.72
C THR A 132 -2.49 -31.43 7.35
N LEU A 133 -2.59 -31.51 8.66
CA LEU A 133 -2.63 -32.76 9.41
C LEU A 133 -4.07 -33.09 9.73
N SER A 134 -4.49 -34.27 9.30
CA SER A 134 -5.83 -34.80 9.60
C SER A 134 -5.71 -36.14 10.32
N LEU A 135 -6.67 -36.45 11.19
CA LEU A 135 -6.85 -37.80 11.75
C LEU A 135 -7.97 -38.50 10.98
N VAL A 136 -7.69 -39.72 10.55
CA VAL A 136 -8.65 -40.59 9.85
C VAL A 136 -8.96 -41.75 10.73
N GLU A 137 -10.22 -41.93 11.07
CA GLU A 137 -10.70 -43.12 11.77
C GLU A 137 -10.91 -44.24 10.74
N LYS A 138 -10.18 -45.35 10.89
CA LYS A 138 -10.41 -46.61 10.16
C LYS A 138 -11.19 -47.56 11.07
N SER A 139 -12.49 -47.70 10.85
CA SER A 139 -13.28 -48.68 11.59
C SER A 139 -13.06 -50.09 11.01
N CYS A 140 -12.64 -51.04 11.85
CA CYS A 140 -12.65 -52.47 11.51
C CYS A 140 -14.05 -53.02 11.71
N GLY A 141 -14.95 -52.79 10.76
CA GLY A 141 -16.29 -53.41 10.69
C GLY A 141 -16.41 -54.30 9.49
N CYS A 142 -17.02 -55.51 9.66
CA CYS A 142 -17.20 -56.53 8.66
C CYS A 142 -17.66 -55.98 7.28
N GLY A 143 -16.77 -55.90 6.30
CA GLY A 143 -17.13 -56.13 4.91
C GLY A 143 -17.65 -54.98 4.04
N ILE A 144 -17.74 -53.73 4.54
CA ILE A 144 -18.08 -52.58 3.70
C ILE A 144 -17.00 -51.50 3.94
N PRO A 145 -16.36 -50.94 2.88
CA PRO A 145 -15.49 -49.77 3.06
C PRO A 145 -16.34 -48.63 3.59
N GLY A 146 -16.22 -48.31 4.88
CA GLY A 146 -16.87 -47.15 5.48
C GLY A 146 -16.24 -45.86 4.90
N GLU A 147 -17.03 -44.79 4.82
CA GLU A 147 -16.56 -43.47 4.49
C GLU A 147 -15.41 -43.09 5.45
N GLU A 148 -14.25 -42.74 4.90
CA GLU A 148 -13.11 -42.25 5.68
C GLU A 148 -13.50 -40.86 6.23
N ASN A 149 -13.70 -40.72 7.53
CA ASN A 149 -13.94 -39.43 8.15
C ASN A 149 -12.62 -38.71 8.40
N PHE A 150 -12.36 -37.65 7.65
CA PHE A 150 -11.20 -36.80 7.79
C PHE A 150 -11.49 -35.64 8.76
N THR A 151 -10.80 -35.62 9.89
CA THR A 151 -10.86 -34.49 10.81
C THR A 151 -9.53 -33.71 10.74
N CYS A 152 -9.55 -32.50 10.15
CA CYS A 152 -8.36 -31.62 10.12
C CYS A 152 -8.08 -31.10 11.54
N ILE A 153 -6.89 -31.42 12.08
CA ILE A 153 -6.50 -31.08 13.47
C ILE A 153 -5.35 -30.06 13.55
N ALA A 154 -4.53 -29.93 12.51
CA ALA A 154 -3.48 -28.92 12.42
C ALA A 154 -3.17 -28.54 10.98
N ARG A 155 -2.62 -27.35 10.82
CA ARG A 155 -2.03 -26.89 9.56
C ARG A 155 -0.58 -26.50 9.82
N LEU A 156 0.28 -26.68 8.81
CA LEU A 156 1.66 -26.23 8.93
C LEU A 156 1.68 -24.72 9.17
N HIS A 157 2.02 -24.34 10.41
CA HIS A 157 2.21 -22.94 10.76
C HIS A 157 3.56 -22.50 10.20
N ARG A 158 3.52 -21.91 9.00
CA ARG A 158 4.71 -21.27 8.45
C ARG A 158 4.96 -20.02 9.29
N GLN A 159 6.02 -19.99 10.08
CA GLN A 159 6.53 -18.73 10.60
C GLN A 159 6.72 -17.79 9.40
N PRO A 160 6.12 -16.60 9.37
CA PRO A 160 6.32 -15.69 8.26
C PRO A 160 7.82 -15.47 8.11
N THR A 161 8.35 -15.73 6.90
CA THR A 161 9.76 -15.47 6.60
C THR A 161 10.09 -14.05 7.02
N PRO A 162 11.09 -13.80 7.87
CA PRO A 162 11.42 -12.45 8.31
C PRO A 162 11.72 -11.56 7.11
N ILE A 163 11.31 -10.31 7.18
CA ILE A 163 11.61 -9.33 6.14
C ILE A 163 13.07 -8.92 6.32
N PRO A 164 13.89 -8.93 5.24
CA PRO A 164 15.25 -8.42 5.30
C PRO A 164 15.30 -6.96 5.76
N GLN A 165 16.41 -6.56 6.36
CA GLN A 165 16.59 -5.19 6.85
C GLN A 165 16.60 -4.18 5.72
N LEU A 166 15.98 -3.03 5.96
CA LEU A 166 15.86 -1.90 5.05
C LEU A 166 16.58 -0.67 5.64
N VAL A 167 16.95 0.26 4.78
CA VAL A 167 17.57 1.54 5.17
C VAL A 167 16.74 2.67 4.57
N PHE A 168 16.28 3.58 5.44
CA PHE A 168 15.59 4.79 5.03
C PHE A 168 16.60 5.89 4.75
N LEU A 169 16.38 6.65 3.69
CA LEU A 169 17.28 7.74 3.29
C LEU A 169 16.82 9.05 3.92
N THR A 170 17.72 9.73 4.61
CA THR A 170 17.45 11.06 5.18
C THR A 170 17.28 12.09 4.05
N PRO A 171 16.13 12.79 4.00
CA PRO A 171 15.92 13.85 3.03
C PRO A 171 16.84 15.06 3.28
N GLN A 172 17.12 15.81 2.21
CA GLN A 172 17.82 17.08 2.36
C GLN A 172 16.92 18.12 3.05
N VAL A 173 17.54 18.98 3.86
CA VAL A 173 16.85 20.08 4.52
C VAL A 173 16.42 21.11 3.48
N GLU A 174 15.14 21.45 3.46
CA GLU A 174 14.59 22.50 2.63
C GLU A 174 14.85 23.85 3.32
N THR A 175 15.79 24.64 2.79
CA THR A 175 16.21 25.92 3.39
C THR A 175 15.13 27.00 3.29
N SER A 176 14.27 26.93 2.29
CA SER A 176 13.14 27.86 2.10
C SER A 176 11.94 27.05 1.59
N LYS A 177 10.93 26.89 2.47
CA LYS A 177 9.70 26.18 2.12
C LYS A 177 8.75 27.14 1.38
N ILE A 178 8.81 27.10 0.05
CA ILE A 178 7.89 27.85 -0.82
C ILE A 178 6.78 26.88 -1.24
N ARG A 179 5.56 27.34 -1.10
CA ARG A 179 4.34 26.60 -1.50
C ARG A 179 3.50 27.49 -2.38
N GLU A 180 2.65 26.91 -3.20
CA GLU A 180 1.72 27.61 -4.07
C GLU A 180 0.32 27.05 -3.97
N GLU A 181 -0.66 27.95 -4.05
CA GLU A 181 -2.06 27.59 -4.31
C GLU A 181 -2.51 28.24 -5.61
N LYS A 182 -3.16 27.42 -6.45
CA LYS A 182 -3.64 27.83 -7.78
C LYS A 182 -5.16 27.81 -7.82
N GLY A 183 -5.72 28.74 -8.58
CA GLY A 183 -7.14 28.76 -8.83
C GLY A 183 -7.46 29.45 -10.15
N CYS A 184 -8.71 29.29 -10.56
CA CYS A 184 -9.25 29.91 -11.77
C CYS A 184 -10.58 30.59 -11.41
N ALA A 185 -10.77 31.81 -11.90
CA ALA A 185 -11.98 32.60 -11.72
C ALA A 185 -12.53 33.10 -13.07
N PHE A 186 -13.83 32.89 -13.28
CA PHE A 186 -14.56 33.30 -14.50
C PHE A 186 -15.27 34.63 -14.27
N ILE A 187 -14.50 35.72 -14.29
CA ILE A 187 -15.04 37.07 -14.02
C ILE A 187 -15.65 37.62 -15.29
N ASP A 188 -16.96 37.91 -15.25
CA ASP A 188 -17.72 38.47 -16.33
C ASP A 188 -17.58 40.02 -16.38
N PHE A 189 -17.41 40.50 -17.58
CA PHE A 189 -17.37 41.94 -17.90
C PHE A 189 -18.44 42.31 -18.91
N PRO A 190 -19.13 43.45 -18.76
CA PRO A 190 -19.97 43.95 -19.81
C PRO A 190 -19.18 44.15 -21.12
N VAL A 191 -19.88 44.16 -22.24
CA VAL A 191 -19.27 44.28 -23.57
C VAL A 191 -18.41 45.54 -23.65
N ASN A 192 -17.13 45.39 -24.01
CA ASN A 192 -16.13 46.47 -24.11
C ASN A 192 -15.84 47.20 -22.77
N VAL A 193 -16.21 46.61 -21.63
CA VAL A 193 -15.91 47.15 -20.33
C VAL A 193 -14.82 46.32 -19.66
N THR A 194 -13.96 47.02 -18.92
CA THR A 194 -12.84 46.37 -18.19
C THR A 194 -12.95 46.53 -16.69
N ALA A 195 -13.87 47.39 -16.19
CA ALA A 195 -14.13 47.56 -14.77
C ALA A 195 -14.88 46.33 -14.22
N ILE A 196 -14.49 45.88 -13.03
CA ILE A 196 -15.16 44.83 -12.29
C ILE A 196 -16.40 45.38 -11.60
N TYR A 197 -17.52 44.73 -11.80
CA TYR A 197 -18.78 44.95 -11.09
C TYR A 197 -19.09 43.68 -10.27
N GLU A 198 -19.02 43.72 -8.97
CA GLU A 198 -19.18 42.54 -8.09
C GLU A 198 -20.53 41.85 -8.27
N THR A 199 -21.57 42.61 -8.51
CA THR A 199 -22.94 42.09 -8.67
C THR A 199 -23.31 41.74 -10.11
N TYR A 200 -22.39 41.89 -11.07
CA TYR A 200 -22.63 41.55 -12.46
C TYR A 200 -22.48 40.04 -12.71
N SER A 201 -23.52 39.45 -13.30
CA SER A 201 -23.55 38.01 -13.59
C SER A 201 -23.24 37.16 -12.34
N ASN A 202 -22.21 36.33 -12.38
CA ASN A 202 -21.79 35.45 -11.27
C ASN A 202 -20.54 35.97 -10.54
N ASN A 203 -20.16 37.23 -10.73
CA ASN A 203 -18.90 37.77 -10.25
C ASN A 203 -18.73 37.67 -8.73
N THR A 204 -19.79 37.81 -7.94
CA THR A 204 -19.71 37.63 -6.48
C THR A 204 -19.13 36.28 -6.10
N VAL A 205 -19.56 35.20 -6.78
CA VAL A 205 -19.07 33.84 -6.50
C VAL A 205 -17.64 33.68 -6.97
N GLU A 206 -17.33 34.16 -8.18
CA GLU A 206 -16.01 33.99 -8.80
C GLU A 206 -14.92 34.82 -8.06
N LEU A 207 -15.23 36.04 -7.65
CA LEU A 207 -14.33 36.87 -6.86
C LEU A 207 -14.11 36.28 -5.46
N ASN A 208 -15.15 35.69 -4.86
CA ASN A 208 -15.02 35.01 -3.58
C ASN A 208 -14.05 33.84 -3.61
N LYS A 209 -13.90 33.12 -4.73
CA LYS A 209 -12.87 32.06 -4.85
C LYS A 209 -11.47 32.61 -4.61
N ILE A 210 -11.14 33.75 -5.22
CA ILE A 210 -9.84 34.40 -5.04
C ILE A 210 -9.68 34.86 -3.59
N ILE A 211 -10.71 35.52 -3.03
CA ILE A 211 -10.72 36.02 -1.65
C ILE A 211 -10.55 34.90 -0.64
N GLU A 212 -11.29 33.79 -0.78
CA GLU A 212 -11.21 32.63 0.12
C GLU A 212 -9.83 31.98 0.07
N THR A 213 -9.24 31.84 -1.14
CA THR A 213 -7.88 31.29 -1.28
C THR A 213 -6.87 32.19 -0.55
N ILE A 214 -6.92 33.51 -0.76
CA ILE A 214 -6.04 34.46 -0.08
C ILE A 214 -6.25 34.42 1.43
N ASN A 215 -7.50 34.45 1.91
CA ASN A 215 -7.81 34.44 3.34
C ASN A 215 -7.36 33.13 4.00
N THR A 216 -7.52 32.00 3.35
CA THR A 216 -7.07 30.71 3.89
C THR A 216 -5.57 30.73 4.15
N ILE A 217 -4.78 31.31 3.24
CA ILE A 217 -3.33 31.42 3.39
C ILE A 217 -2.99 32.51 4.44
N LYS A 218 -3.60 33.68 4.34
CA LYS A 218 -3.31 34.83 5.22
C LYS A 218 -3.63 34.57 6.69
N ASN A 219 -4.65 33.78 6.97
CA ASN A 219 -5.05 33.43 8.34
C ASN A 219 -4.12 32.39 9.00
N ASP A 220 -3.26 31.69 8.23
CA ASP A 220 -2.24 30.82 8.81
C ASP A 220 -1.03 31.66 9.27
N THR A 221 -0.84 31.76 10.55
CA THR A 221 0.28 32.51 11.18
C THR A 221 1.66 31.94 10.88
N ASN A 222 1.71 30.76 10.29
CA ASN A 222 2.96 30.07 9.93
C ASN A 222 3.45 30.39 8.52
N VAL A 223 2.66 31.14 7.75
CA VAL A 223 2.99 31.45 6.35
C VAL A 223 3.05 32.95 6.11
N THR A 224 3.79 33.33 5.07
CA THR A 224 3.88 34.70 4.56
C THR A 224 3.74 34.66 3.05
N ILE A 225 2.73 35.34 2.51
CA ILE A 225 2.55 35.49 1.05
C ILE A 225 3.75 36.24 0.49
N THR A 226 4.39 35.70 -0.51
CA THR A 226 5.58 36.27 -1.15
C THR A 226 5.30 36.80 -2.54
N HIS A 227 4.40 36.15 -3.29
CA HIS A 227 4.09 36.53 -4.66
C HIS A 227 2.66 36.14 -5.02
N ILE A 228 1.99 36.96 -5.83
CA ILE A 228 0.73 36.65 -6.46
C ILE A 228 0.87 36.88 -7.97
N SER A 229 0.58 35.88 -8.78
CA SER A 229 0.49 36.04 -10.22
C SER A 229 -0.95 35.88 -10.69
N ILE A 230 -1.36 36.74 -11.60
CA ILE A 230 -2.70 36.70 -12.21
C ILE A 230 -2.51 36.71 -13.73
N HIS A 231 -3.03 35.66 -14.38
CA HIS A 231 -2.98 35.54 -15.83
C HIS A 231 -4.40 35.58 -16.40
N GLY A 232 -4.72 36.59 -17.17
CA GLY A 232 -6.04 36.77 -17.76
C GLY A 232 -6.11 36.29 -19.19
N TYR A 233 -7.25 35.72 -19.55
CA TYR A 233 -7.50 35.18 -20.88
C TYR A 233 -8.70 35.87 -21.52
N ALA A 234 -8.64 36.10 -22.82
CA ALA A 234 -9.83 36.44 -23.63
C ALA A 234 -10.13 35.30 -24.62
N SER A 235 -11.35 35.26 -25.05
CA SER A 235 -11.82 34.26 -26.06
C SER A 235 -11.45 34.66 -27.46
N PRO A 236 -11.29 33.67 -28.37
CA PRO A 236 -10.95 33.94 -29.80
C PRO A 236 -12.09 34.49 -30.64
N ASP A 237 -12.96 35.33 -30.09
CA ASP A 237 -14.04 35.98 -30.81
C ASP A 237 -13.80 37.48 -31.01
N GLY A 238 -13.79 37.93 -32.26
CA GLY A 238 -13.55 39.30 -32.63
C GLY A 238 -12.09 39.63 -32.95
N PRO A 239 -11.77 40.91 -33.17
CA PRO A 239 -10.42 41.32 -33.61
C PRO A 239 -9.37 41.07 -32.53
N TYR A 240 -8.27 40.44 -32.89
CA TYR A 240 -7.14 40.12 -31.98
C TYR A 240 -6.64 41.33 -31.16
N ARG A 241 -6.51 42.52 -31.82
CA ARG A 241 -6.07 43.74 -31.11
C ARG A 241 -7.04 44.19 -30.02
N LEU A 242 -8.35 43.94 -30.21
CA LEU A 242 -9.35 44.26 -29.19
C LEU A 242 -9.26 43.26 -28.05
N ASN A 243 -9.13 41.97 -28.35
CA ASN A 243 -8.98 40.93 -27.36
C ASN A 243 -7.68 41.11 -26.54
N GLU A 244 -6.57 41.49 -27.19
CA GLU A 244 -5.33 41.86 -26.52
C GLU A 244 -5.52 43.00 -25.50
N LYS A 245 -6.17 44.08 -25.91
CA LYS A 245 -6.49 45.20 -25.02
C LYS A 245 -7.38 44.76 -23.86
N LEU A 246 -8.46 44.03 -24.15
CA LEU A 246 -9.40 43.57 -23.13
C LEU A 246 -8.76 42.60 -22.16
N ALA A 247 -8.01 41.61 -22.62
CA ALA A 247 -7.28 40.67 -21.74
C ALA A 247 -6.37 41.41 -20.77
N ARG A 248 -5.52 42.31 -21.29
CA ARG A 248 -4.61 43.11 -20.48
C ARG A 248 -5.31 43.98 -19.45
N GLU A 249 -6.30 44.78 -19.88
CA GLU A 249 -6.98 45.74 -18.99
C GLU A 249 -7.87 45.04 -17.97
N ARG A 250 -8.54 43.92 -18.32
CA ARG A 250 -9.33 43.10 -17.39
C ARG A 250 -8.45 42.45 -16.34
N THR A 251 -7.30 41.91 -16.74
CA THR A 251 -6.33 41.35 -15.80
C THR A 251 -5.82 42.41 -14.84
N GLN A 252 -5.55 43.62 -15.33
CA GLN A 252 -5.13 44.74 -14.49
C GLN A 252 -6.26 45.10 -13.49
N SER A 253 -7.51 45.06 -13.90
CA SER A 253 -8.66 45.33 -12.99
C SER A 253 -8.78 44.27 -11.87
N VAL A 254 -8.49 43.01 -12.18
CA VAL A 254 -8.43 41.95 -11.15
C VAL A 254 -7.32 42.22 -10.14
N LYS A 255 -6.12 42.60 -10.62
CA LYS A 255 -5.02 43.02 -9.75
C LYS A 255 -5.42 44.20 -8.85
N GLU A 256 -6.03 45.23 -9.40
CA GLU A 256 -6.46 46.42 -8.64
C GLU A 256 -7.51 46.05 -7.61
N TYR A 257 -8.46 45.16 -7.95
CA TYR A 257 -9.46 44.67 -7.01
C TYR A 257 -8.83 43.93 -5.83
N VAL A 258 -7.93 43.00 -6.10
CA VAL A 258 -7.20 42.26 -5.06
C VAL A 258 -6.36 43.19 -4.20
N ASN A 259 -5.68 44.16 -4.81
CA ASN A 259 -4.81 45.08 -4.10
C ASN A 259 -5.59 46.08 -3.22
N GLN A 260 -6.83 46.45 -3.60
CA GLN A 260 -7.72 47.28 -2.77
C GLN A 260 -8.21 46.55 -1.50
N LEU A 261 -8.45 45.23 -1.62
CA LEU A 261 -8.89 44.41 -0.49
C LEU A 261 -7.77 44.07 0.48
N TYR A 262 -6.54 43.92 -0.04
CA TYR A 262 -5.40 43.48 0.74
C TYR A 262 -4.22 44.42 0.47
N ALA A 263 -3.88 45.26 1.41
CA ALA A 263 -2.61 46.01 1.35
C ALA A 263 -1.47 45.02 1.68
N PHE A 264 -0.97 44.28 0.69
CA PHE A 264 0.12 43.34 0.88
C PHE A 264 1.47 44.09 1.03
N ASP A 265 1.92 44.31 2.26
CA ASP A 265 3.29 44.75 2.51
C ASP A 265 4.29 43.71 2.05
N GLY A 266 5.05 44.03 0.99
CA GLY A 266 6.12 43.17 0.46
C GLY A 266 5.68 42.06 -0.52
N ALA A 267 4.40 41.90 -0.76
CA ALA A 267 3.93 40.97 -1.81
C ALA A 267 3.89 41.65 -3.18
N HIS A 268 4.48 41.05 -4.19
CA HIS A 268 4.42 41.55 -5.56
C HIS A 268 3.26 40.87 -6.29
N ILE A 269 2.28 41.67 -6.79
CA ILE A 269 1.24 41.18 -7.67
C ILE A 269 1.71 41.39 -9.12
N GLN A 270 2.03 40.30 -9.79
CA GLN A 270 2.39 40.28 -11.21
C GLN A 270 1.18 39.95 -12.06
N THR A 271 1.06 40.58 -13.21
CA THR A 271 0.00 40.27 -14.17
C THR A 271 0.59 39.90 -15.51
N ASP A 272 -0.02 38.93 -16.15
CA ASP A 272 0.22 38.53 -17.53
C ASP A 272 -1.11 38.23 -18.23
N TYR A 273 -1.11 38.12 -19.56
CA TYR A 273 -2.34 37.91 -20.29
C TYR A 273 -2.12 37.15 -21.60
N THR A 274 -3.13 36.40 -21.98
CA THR A 274 -3.24 35.76 -23.28
C THR A 274 -4.38 36.43 -24.07
N PRO A 275 -4.10 37.07 -25.21
CA PRO A 275 -5.09 37.78 -26.01
C PRO A 275 -6.26 36.92 -26.49
N GLU A 276 -5.98 35.65 -26.82
CA GLU A 276 -6.95 34.68 -27.30
C GLU A 276 -6.52 33.27 -26.85
N ASP A 277 -7.34 32.60 -26.04
CA ASP A 277 -7.07 31.28 -25.46
C ASP A 277 -7.31 30.15 -26.47
N TRP A 278 -6.42 30.03 -27.44
CA TRP A 278 -6.45 28.95 -28.42
C TRP A 278 -6.06 27.60 -27.81
N GLU A 279 -5.23 27.58 -26.78
CA GLU A 279 -4.85 26.35 -26.09
C GLU A 279 -6.01 25.77 -25.28
N GLY A 280 -6.71 26.61 -24.53
CA GLY A 280 -7.95 26.21 -23.84
C GLY A 280 -9.03 25.76 -24.82
N PHE A 281 -9.13 26.42 -25.99
CA PHE A 281 -10.03 26.01 -27.03
C PHE A 281 -9.69 24.62 -27.60
N GLU A 282 -8.44 24.35 -27.87
CA GLU A 282 -7.97 23.01 -28.26
C GLU A 282 -8.27 21.95 -27.20
N ALA A 283 -8.04 22.25 -25.93
CA ALA A 283 -8.33 21.34 -24.82
C ALA A 283 -9.82 20.98 -24.76
N LEU A 284 -10.72 21.98 -24.85
CA LEU A 284 -12.16 21.74 -24.90
C LEU A 284 -12.58 20.87 -26.09
N LEU A 285 -11.93 21.08 -27.25
CA LEU A 285 -12.21 20.28 -28.45
C LEU A 285 -11.69 18.84 -28.29
N CYS A 286 -10.56 18.63 -27.63
CA CYS A 286 -10.00 17.31 -27.40
C CYS A 286 -10.94 16.40 -26.60
N ASP A 287 -11.74 16.94 -25.72
CA ASP A 287 -12.70 16.19 -24.88
C ASP A 287 -14.03 15.86 -25.60
N THR A 288 -14.18 16.24 -26.89
CA THR A 288 -15.41 16.06 -27.62
C THR A 288 -15.28 15.13 -28.83
N THR A 289 -16.40 14.69 -29.36
CA THR A 289 -16.52 13.84 -30.56
C THR A 289 -17.23 14.55 -31.72
N PHE A 290 -16.56 15.58 -32.29
CA PHE A 290 -17.05 16.21 -33.52
C PHE A 290 -16.50 15.51 -34.77
N GLN A 291 -17.30 15.43 -35.84
CA GLN A 291 -16.86 14.76 -37.05
C GLN A 291 -15.69 15.47 -37.75
N GLU A 292 -15.65 16.82 -37.67
CA GLU A 292 -14.60 17.64 -38.25
C GLU A 292 -13.44 17.96 -37.28
N LYS A 293 -13.36 17.32 -36.14
CA LYS A 293 -12.42 17.61 -35.05
C LYS A 293 -10.99 17.80 -35.52
N GLU A 294 -10.46 16.86 -36.30
CA GLU A 294 -9.07 16.93 -36.79
C GLU A 294 -8.80 18.13 -37.68
N ALA A 295 -9.76 18.49 -38.57
CA ALA A 295 -9.64 19.64 -39.44
C ALA A 295 -9.73 20.97 -38.69
N ILE A 296 -10.53 21.01 -37.62
CA ILE A 296 -10.65 22.14 -36.71
C ILE A 296 -9.35 22.30 -35.91
N ILE A 297 -8.83 21.23 -35.30
CA ILE A 297 -7.55 21.25 -34.59
C ILE A 297 -6.44 21.75 -35.49
N LYS A 298 -6.32 21.24 -36.71
CA LYS A 298 -5.34 21.70 -37.69
C LYS A 298 -5.48 23.20 -38.01
N THR A 299 -6.67 23.74 -37.95
CA THR A 299 -6.90 25.16 -38.19
C THR A 299 -6.48 26.00 -37.00
N ILE A 300 -6.83 25.62 -35.78
CA ILE A 300 -6.55 26.40 -34.58
C ILE A 300 -5.07 26.32 -34.16
N THR A 301 -4.38 25.19 -34.42
CA THR A 301 -2.98 25.01 -34.15
C THR A 301 -2.05 25.52 -35.26
N SER A 302 -2.61 25.96 -36.40
CA SER A 302 -1.80 26.48 -37.52
C SER A 302 -1.10 27.79 -37.14
N ASP A 303 0.12 28.00 -37.68
CA ASP A 303 0.89 29.23 -37.50
C ASP A 303 0.43 30.37 -38.46
N ILE A 304 -0.83 30.75 -38.30
CA ILE A 304 -1.40 31.89 -39.05
C ILE A 304 -1.97 32.90 -38.05
N HIS A 305 -2.13 34.17 -38.53
CA HIS A 305 -2.67 35.22 -37.69
C HIS A 305 -4.02 34.80 -37.05
N PRO A 306 -4.26 35.04 -35.74
CA PRO A 306 -5.48 34.64 -35.02
C PRO A 306 -6.77 35.03 -35.72
N ASP A 307 -6.93 36.28 -36.20
CA ASP A 307 -8.11 36.71 -36.98
C ASP A 307 -8.33 35.85 -38.25
N SER A 308 -7.27 35.24 -38.76
CA SER A 308 -7.39 34.34 -39.93
C SER A 308 -7.83 32.94 -39.54
N LYS A 309 -7.46 32.49 -38.33
CA LYS A 309 -8.00 31.24 -37.75
C LYS A 309 -9.50 31.37 -37.55
N GLU A 310 -9.94 32.43 -36.89
CA GLU A 310 -11.34 32.69 -36.61
C GLU A 310 -12.14 32.76 -37.92
N ARG A 311 -11.65 33.52 -38.93
CA ARG A 311 -12.27 33.63 -40.24
C ARG A 311 -12.42 32.30 -40.97
N LYS A 312 -11.40 31.42 -40.86
CA LYS A 312 -11.45 30.07 -41.43
C LYS A 312 -12.49 29.21 -40.73
N LEU A 313 -12.58 29.29 -39.40
CA LEU A 313 -13.62 28.56 -38.64
C LEU A 313 -15.02 29.01 -39.05
N LYS A 314 -15.27 30.30 -39.11
CA LYS A 314 -16.55 30.87 -39.57
C LYS A 314 -16.94 30.41 -40.98
N LYS A 315 -15.94 30.35 -41.88
CA LYS A 315 -16.16 30.01 -43.27
C LYS A 315 -16.36 28.52 -43.53
N HIS A 316 -15.54 27.70 -42.89
CA HIS A 316 -15.49 26.25 -43.20
C HIS A 316 -16.33 25.42 -42.25
N PHE A 317 -16.55 25.90 -41.02
CA PHE A 317 -17.27 25.19 -39.95
C PHE A 317 -18.32 26.10 -39.27
N PRO A 318 -19.28 26.69 -40.03
CA PRO A 318 -20.17 27.71 -39.48
C PRO A 318 -21.05 27.20 -38.35
N ALA A 319 -21.61 25.99 -38.46
CA ALA A 319 -22.44 25.39 -37.41
C ALA A 319 -21.64 25.12 -36.10
N PHE A 320 -20.41 24.66 -36.23
CA PHE A 320 -19.49 24.49 -35.09
C PHE A 320 -19.15 25.86 -34.50
N TYR A 321 -18.82 26.86 -35.30
CA TYR A 321 -18.49 28.21 -34.79
C TYR A 321 -19.69 28.83 -34.04
N ASP A 322 -20.89 28.70 -34.52
CA ASP A 322 -22.10 29.17 -33.82
C ASP A 322 -22.33 28.46 -32.50
N PHE A 323 -21.99 27.17 -32.43
CA PHE A 323 -22.04 26.41 -31.20
C PHE A 323 -21.00 26.90 -30.18
N VAL A 324 -19.72 27.02 -30.56
CA VAL A 324 -18.64 27.43 -29.65
C VAL A 324 -18.82 28.88 -29.19
N LEU A 325 -19.32 29.76 -30.03
CA LEU A 325 -19.63 31.14 -29.68
C LEU A 325 -20.65 31.23 -28.53
N LYS A 326 -21.62 30.33 -28.50
CA LYS A 326 -22.69 30.31 -27.48
C LYS A 326 -22.31 29.57 -26.21
N HIS A 327 -21.45 28.56 -26.31
CA HIS A 327 -21.25 27.61 -25.22
C HIS A 327 -19.81 27.54 -24.68
N TRP A 328 -18.78 27.80 -25.51
CA TRP A 328 -17.38 27.62 -25.10
C TRP A 328 -16.62 28.92 -24.92
N PHE A 329 -16.87 29.95 -25.72
CA PHE A 329 -16.11 31.18 -25.64
C PHE A 329 -16.29 31.91 -24.31
N THR A 330 -17.37 31.68 -23.59
CA THR A 330 -17.52 32.16 -22.22
C THR A 330 -16.58 31.44 -21.25
N LEU A 331 -16.25 30.15 -21.50
CA LEU A 331 -15.33 29.34 -20.68
C LEU A 331 -13.86 29.74 -20.93
N LEU A 332 -13.57 30.36 -22.09
CA LEU A 332 -12.22 30.83 -22.42
C LEU A 332 -11.94 32.26 -21.93
N ARG A 333 -12.87 32.88 -21.20
CA ARG A 333 -12.73 34.19 -20.56
C ARG A 333 -12.55 33.98 -19.08
N HIS A 334 -11.35 33.73 -18.65
CA HIS A 334 -11.06 33.45 -17.27
C HIS A 334 -9.77 34.14 -16.81
N SER A 335 -9.52 34.09 -15.51
CA SER A 335 -8.27 34.54 -14.90
C SER A 335 -7.75 33.43 -14.01
N ASP A 336 -6.57 32.91 -14.36
CA ASP A 336 -5.82 32.01 -13.49
C ASP A 336 -5.04 32.80 -12.48
N TYR A 337 -4.98 32.33 -11.26
CA TYR A 337 -4.15 32.95 -10.24
C TYR A 337 -3.33 31.92 -9.47
N THR A 338 -2.11 32.32 -9.12
CA THR A 338 -1.21 31.54 -8.28
C THR A 338 -0.74 32.42 -7.14
N ILE A 339 -0.87 31.90 -5.91
CA ILE A 339 -0.42 32.55 -4.70
C ILE A 339 0.74 31.77 -4.15
N GLU A 340 1.93 32.36 -4.20
CA GLU A 340 3.13 31.78 -3.59
C GLU A 340 3.26 32.30 -2.16
N TYR A 341 3.58 31.39 -1.26
CA TYR A 341 3.81 31.73 0.14
C TYR A 341 4.97 30.94 0.73
N ARG A 342 5.66 31.57 1.68
CA ARG A 342 6.73 30.95 2.43
C ARG A 342 6.20 30.42 3.74
N VAL A 343 6.53 29.17 4.05
CA VAL A 343 6.21 28.51 5.30
C VAL A 343 7.45 28.55 6.22
N ARG A 344 7.30 28.91 7.49
CA ARG A 344 8.39 28.84 8.45
C ARG A 344 8.79 27.39 8.77
N PRO A 345 10.01 27.14 9.26
CA PRO A 345 10.37 25.83 9.81
C PRO A 345 9.54 25.49 11.05
N PHE A 346 9.30 24.17 11.26
CA PHE A 346 8.57 23.66 12.40
C PHE A 346 9.46 22.85 13.34
N THR A 347 9.19 22.96 14.63
CA THR A 347 9.70 22.04 15.64
C THR A 347 9.00 20.68 15.50
N LEU A 348 9.53 19.62 16.12
CA LEU A 348 8.91 18.30 16.09
C LEU A 348 7.46 18.30 16.62
N ALA A 349 7.23 19.01 17.73
CA ALA A 349 5.89 19.12 18.32
C ALA A 349 4.90 19.88 17.44
N GLU A 350 5.36 20.92 16.73
CA GLU A 350 4.55 21.63 15.74
C GLU A 350 4.30 20.77 14.51
N SER A 351 5.31 20.05 14.03
CA SER A 351 5.18 19.14 12.87
C SER A 351 4.11 18.09 13.10
N GLN A 352 3.97 17.57 14.33
CA GLN A 352 2.91 16.64 14.68
C GLN A 352 1.51 17.24 14.52
N LYS A 353 1.31 18.49 14.94
CA LYS A 353 0.04 19.22 14.80
C LYS A 353 -0.23 19.55 13.32
N VAL A 354 0.78 20.07 12.62
CA VAL A 354 0.68 20.45 11.22
C VAL A 354 0.43 19.24 10.33
N PHE A 355 1.00 18.07 10.65
CA PHE A 355 0.74 16.83 9.92
C PHE A 355 -0.75 16.45 9.91
N THR A 356 -1.47 16.70 10.99
CA THR A 356 -2.91 16.39 11.10
C THR A 356 -3.81 17.48 10.50
N THR A 357 -3.36 18.73 10.41
CA THR A 357 -4.19 19.88 9.98
C THR A 357 -3.89 20.29 8.54
N ASN A 358 -2.62 20.44 8.18
CA ASN A 358 -2.17 20.85 6.85
C ASN A 358 -0.78 20.28 6.53
N PRO A 359 -0.67 18.98 6.17
CA PRO A 359 0.62 18.34 5.94
C PRO A 359 1.41 18.93 4.76
N LYS A 360 0.76 19.66 3.83
CA LYS A 360 1.43 20.36 2.72
C LYS A 360 2.46 21.40 3.21
N ASN A 361 2.27 21.95 4.40
CA ASN A 361 3.18 22.93 4.99
C ASN A 361 4.45 22.31 5.57
N LEU A 362 4.52 20.98 5.71
CA LEU A 362 5.73 20.30 6.14
C LEU A 362 6.71 20.12 4.99
N SER A 363 8.02 20.19 5.29
CA SER A 363 9.06 19.71 4.40
C SER A 363 9.19 18.18 4.48
N LEU A 364 9.79 17.58 3.48
CA LEU A 364 10.06 16.14 3.48
C LEU A 364 10.96 15.73 4.68
N GLU A 365 11.91 16.60 5.05
CA GLU A 365 12.80 16.38 6.20
C GLU A 365 12.04 16.46 7.52
N GLU A 366 11.12 17.42 7.68
CA GLU A 366 10.26 17.52 8.87
C GLU A 366 9.35 16.29 9.02
N MET A 367 8.79 15.78 7.92
CA MET A 367 8.04 14.53 7.92
C MET A 367 8.92 13.34 8.30
N PHE A 368 10.14 13.28 7.77
CA PHE A 368 11.09 12.22 8.10
C PHE A 368 11.42 12.22 9.61
N ARG A 369 11.75 13.38 10.19
CA ARG A 369 11.96 13.51 11.64
C ARG A 369 10.74 13.10 12.46
N LEU A 370 9.55 13.46 12.00
CA LEU A 370 8.31 13.08 12.65
C LEU A 370 8.09 11.57 12.61
N ALA A 371 8.37 10.93 11.48
CA ALA A 371 8.32 9.48 11.37
C ALA A 371 9.30 8.80 12.32
N LEU A 372 10.56 9.26 12.39
CA LEU A 372 11.57 8.70 13.30
C LEU A 372 11.22 8.87 14.79
N ALA A 373 10.39 9.83 15.15
CA ALA A 373 9.88 10.01 16.50
C ALA A 373 8.71 9.05 16.84
N SER A 374 8.16 8.37 15.84
CA SER A 374 7.11 7.37 16.00
C SER A 374 7.70 5.97 16.12
N THR A 375 6.92 5.02 16.65
CA THR A 375 7.36 3.60 16.72
C THR A 375 7.51 3.04 15.31
N PRO A 376 8.70 2.53 14.93
CA PRO A 376 8.91 1.94 13.61
C PRO A 376 7.88 0.85 13.28
N GLY A 377 7.28 0.93 12.09
CA GLY A 377 6.25 -0.01 11.65
C GLY A 377 4.86 0.23 12.21
N SER A 378 4.66 1.22 13.09
CA SER A 378 3.31 1.63 13.52
C SER A 378 2.52 2.22 12.35
N GLU A 379 1.19 2.26 12.49
CA GLU A 379 0.31 2.88 11.49
C GLU A 379 0.69 4.34 11.23
N THR A 380 0.94 5.12 12.28
CA THR A 380 1.38 6.51 12.18
C THR A 380 2.71 6.64 11.42
N TYR A 381 3.69 5.79 11.75
CA TYR A 381 4.99 5.75 11.05
C TYR A 381 4.80 5.53 9.54
N ASN A 382 4.01 4.53 9.19
CA ASN A 382 3.73 4.18 7.79
C ASN A 382 2.97 5.31 7.09
N GLN A 383 1.95 5.87 7.73
CA GLN A 383 1.13 6.95 7.18
C GLN A 383 1.97 8.20 6.86
N ILE A 384 2.94 8.56 7.70
CA ILE A 384 3.79 9.73 7.44
C ILE A 384 4.58 9.56 6.15
N PHE A 385 5.22 8.40 5.92
CA PHE A 385 5.97 8.17 4.68
C PHE A 385 5.07 8.07 3.44
N MET A 386 3.89 7.48 3.58
CA MET A 386 2.93 7.41 2.47
C MET A 386 2.36 8.79 2.12
N THR A 387 2.07 9.63 3.12
CA THR A 387 1.68 11.03 2.89
C THR A 387 2.82 11.82 2.26
N ALA A 388 4.05 11.60 2.71
CA ALA A 388 5.23 12.26 2.15
C ALA A 388 5.40 11.99 0.64
N VAL A 389 5.26 10.75 0.19
CA VAL A 389 5.36 10.45 -1.26
C VAL A 389 4.16 10.97 -2.06
N GLN A 390 2.98 11.09 -1.46
CA GLN A 390 1.82 11.70 -2.10
C GLN A 390 2.02 13.20 -2.32
N LEU A 391 2.62 13.89 -1.36
CA LEU A 391 2.91 15.33 -1.44
C LEU A 391 4.15 15.65 -2.30
N PHE A 392 5.11 14.72 -2.36
CA PHE A 392 6.34 14.86 -3.12
C PHE A 392 6.54 13.68 -4.10
N PRO A 393 5.61 13.46 -5.07
CA PRO A 393 5.56 12.25 -5.90
C PRO A 393 6.78 12.06 -6.81
N ASP A 394 7.47 13.16 -7.13
CA ASP A 394 8.65 13.13 -8.00
C ASP A 394 9.97 13.24 -7.21
N ASN A 395 9.88 13.30 -5.86
CA ASN A 395 11.09 13.33 -5.04
C ASN A 395 11.67 11.92 -4.87
N PRO A 396 12.92 11.65 -5.32
CA PRO A 396 13.50 10.31 -5.30
C PRO A 396 13.62 9.73 -3.88
N THR A 397 13.96 10.57 -2.89
CA THR A 397 14.09 10.14 -1.48
C THR A 397 12.74 9.75 -0.88
N ALA A 398 11.67 10.50 -1.18
CA ALA A 398 10.33 10.16 -0.76
C ALA A 398 9.88 8.81 -1.34
N ASN A 399 10.17 8.59 -2.63
CA ASN A 399 9.87 7.32 -3.30
C ASN A 399 10.64 6.14 -2.70
N LEU A 400 11.94 6.28 -2.41
CA LEU A 400 12.70 5.21 -1.75
C LEU A 400 12.12 4.87 -0.37
N ASN A 401 11.83 5.88 0.43
CA ASN A 401 11.31 5.67 1.79
C ASN A 401 9.91 5.04 1.77
N ALA A 402 9.04 5.45 0.84
CA ALA A 402 7.73 4.82 0.63
C ALA A 402 7.87 3.37 0.13
N ALA A 403 8.84 3.09 -0.74
CA ALA A 403 9.15 1.72 -1.15
C ALA A 403 9.56 0.84 0.03
N CYS A 404 10.36 1.37 0.98
CA CYS A 404 10.73 0.66 2.19
C CYS A 404 9.48 0.31 3.04
N ILE A 405 8.53 1.22 3.17
CA ILE A 405 7.26 0.96 3.86
C ILE A 405 6.46 -0.15 3.16
N ALA A 406 6.30 -0.05 1.84
CA ALA A 406 5.59 -1.07 1.07
C ALA A 406 6.25 -2.46 1.19
N LEU A 407 7.59 -2.52 1.18
CA LEU A 407 8.35 -3.77 1.42
C LEU A 407 8.13 -4.32 2.83
N MET A 408 8.09 -3.47 3.86
CA MET A 408 7.76 -3.89 5.23
C MET A 408 6.35 -4.48 5.31
N GLN A 409 5.42 -3.98 4.53
CA GLN A 409 4.05 -4.47 4.42
C GLN A 409 3.89 -5.65 3.45
N ARG A 410 4.99 -6.10 2.80
CA ARG A 410 5.02 -7.14 1.75
C ARG A 410 4.22 -6.79 0.49
N ASP A 411 3.93 -5.51 0.28
CA ASP A 411 3.31 -5.03 -0.96
C ASP A 411 4.39 -4.84 -2.04
N VAL A 412 4.70 -5.93 -2.71
CA VAL A 412 5.77 -5.98 -3.73
C VAL A 412 5.42 -5.18 -4.99
N GLN A 413 4.13 -4.98 -5.27
CA GLN A 413 3.71 -4.24 -6.45
C GLN A 413 3.90 -2.74 -6.26
N THR A 414 3.38 -2.21 -5.17
CA THR A 414 3.54 -0.80 -4.80
C THR A 414 5.01 -0.44 -4.59
N ALA A 415 5.79 -1.34 -3.93
CA ALA A 415 7.22 -1.14 -3.75
C ALA A 415 7.98 -1.04 -5.08
N ALA A 416 7.64 -1.89 -6.07
CA ALA A 416 8.29 -1.85 -7.38
C ALA A 416 8.06 -0.50 -8.07
N THR A 417 6.83 0.02 -8.07
CA THR A 417 6.47 1.32 -8.65
C THR A 417 7.26 2.48 -8.03
N TYR A 418 7.39 2.52 -6.71
CA TYR A 418 8.18 3.55 -6.04
C TYR A 418 9.69 3.39 -6.31
N LEU A 419 10.21 2.16 -6.40
CA LEU A 419 11.63 1.93 -6.69
C LEU A 419 12.06 2.32 -8.11
N GLU A 420 11.14 2.50 -9.04
CA GLU A 420 11.41 3.05 -10.37
C GLU A 420 11.82 4.53 -10.30
N LYS A 421 11.21 5.29 -9.37
CA LYS A 421 11.49 6.71 -9.15
C LYS A 421 12.55 6.96 -8.06
N ALA A 422 13.04 5.92 -7.39
CA ALA A 422 14.02 6.03 -6.31
C ALA A 422 15.41 6.48 -6.81
N PRO A 423 16.24 7.11 -5.96
CA PRO A 423 17.57 7.60 -6.37
C PRO A 423 18.53 6.44 -6.63
N LYS A 424 19.57 6.68 -7.42
CA LYS A 424 20.62 5.69 -7.71
C LYS A 424 21.67 5.66 -6.59
N VAL A 425 21.30 5.11 -5.44
CA VAL A 425 22.14 5.02 -4.22
C VAL A 425 22.19 3.58 -3.70
N PRO A 426 23.16 3.24 -2.83
CA PRO A 426 23.27 1.89 -2.27
C PRO A 426 22.02 1.40 -1.54
N GLU A 427 21.31 2.29 -0.85
CA GLU A 427 20.06 2.00 -0.14
C GLU A 427 18.97 1.51 -1.09
N THR A 428 18.91 2.06 -2.31
CA THR A 428 17.98 1.59 -3.35
C THR A 428 18.37 0.19 -3.85
N ILE A 429 19.65 -0.11 -3.96
CA ILE A 429 20.12 -1.46 -4.32
C ILE A 429 19.71 -2.45 -3.24
N LEU A 430 19.87 -2.09 -1.97
CA LEU A 430 19.43 -2.90 -0.83
C LEU A 430 17.92 -3.16 -0.88
N ALA A 431 17.10 -2.11 -1.10
CA ALA A 431 15.65 -2.22 -1.18
C ALA A 431 15.19 -3.08 -2.37
N LYS A 432 15.85 -2.99 -3.53
CA LYS A 432 15.62 -3.89 -4.67
C LYS A 432 15.98 -5.34 -4.33
N GLY A 433 17.03 -5.57 -3.56
CA GLY A 433 17.36 -6.89 -3.05
C GLY A 433 16.26 -7.46 -2.16
N VAL A 434 15.65 -6.64 -1.29
CA VAL A 434 14.51 -7.03 -0.47
C VAL A 434 13.28 -7.33 -1.33
N LEU A 435 13.03 -6.55 -2.37
CA LEU A 435 11.95 -6.81 -3.34
C LEU A 435 12.12 -8.19 -4.02
N CYS A 436 13.33 -8.50 -4.50
CA CYS A 436 13.63 -9.79 -5.09
C CYS A 436 13.47 -10.95 -4.09
N PHE A 437 13.90 -10.73 -2.85
CA PHE A 437 13.73 -11.69 -1.75
C PHE A 437 12.25 -12.01 -1.49
N LEU A 438 11.39 -10.99 -1.40
CA LEU A 438 9.95 -11.16 -1.19
C LEU A 438 9.24 -11.83 -2.38
N LYS A 439 9.81 -11.72 -3.57
CA LYS A 439 9.38 -12.45 -4.78
C LYS A 439 9.94 -13.88 -4.86
N ASN A 440 10.65 -14.35 -3.80
CA ASN A 440 11.36 -15.63 -3.75
C ASN A 440 12.47 -15.80 -4.82
N ASN A 441 12.93 -14.70 -5.42
CA ASN A 441 14.11 -14.71 -6.31
C ASN A 441 15.38 -14.51 -5.47
N TYR A 442 15.81 -15.57 -4.78
CA TYR A 442 16.92 -15.53 -3.82
C TYR A 442 18.28 -15.33 -4.49
N GLU A 443 18.45 -15.72 -5.75
CA GLU A 443 19.71 -15.52 -6.47
C GLU A 443 19.96 -14.06 -6.77
N GLU A 444 18.97 -13.38 -7.32
CA GLU A 444 19.06 -11.94 -7.60
C GLU A 444 19.11 -11.12 -6.30
N ALA A 445 18.36 -11.52 -5.28
CA ALA A 445 18.43 -10.90 -3.96
C ALA A 445 19.84 -10.97 -3.37
N GLU A 446 20.50 -12.14 -3.42
CA GLU A 446 21.89 -12.32 -2.97
C GLU A 446 22.86 -11.42 -3.76
N TYR A 447 22.71 -11.35 -5.07
CA TYR A 447 23.55 -10.50 -5.91
C TYR A 447 23.43 -9.01 -5.52
N LEU A 448 22.20 -8.52 -5.35
CA LEU A 448 21.95 -7.13 -4.96
C LEU A 448 22.43 -6.83 -3.53
N PHE A 449 22.24 -7.75 -2.58
CA PHE A 449 22.75 -7.58 -1.22
C PHE A 449 24.28 -7.55 -1.20
N ARG A 450 24.98 -8.35 -2.02
CA ARG A 450 26.44 -8.26 -2.17
C ARG A 450 26.91 -6.92 -2.74
N GLN A 451 26.14 -6.32 -3.66
CA GLN A 451 26.44 -4.98 -4.18
C GLN A 451 26.27 -3.92 -3.07
N ALA A 452 25.18 -3.98 -2.31
CA ALA A 452 24.92 -3.08 -1.18
C ALA A 452 26.00 -3.23 -0.08
N GLN A 453 26.44 -4.45 0.21
CA GLN A 453 27.55 -4.74 1.14
C GLN A 453 28.85 -4.10 0.68
N LYS A 454 29.21 -4.26 -0.61
CA LYS A 454 30.41 -3.63 -1.19
C LYS A 454 30.37 -2.11 -1.14
N ALA A 455 29.18 -1.53 -1.16
CA ALA A 455 28.94 -0.09 -1.00
C ALA A 455 28.93 0.37 0.47
N GLY A 456 29.15 -0.53 1.45
CA GLY A 456 29.33 -0.21 2.86
C GLY A 456 28.06 -0.29 3.73
N LEU A 457 26.96 -0.85 3.22
CA LEU A 457 25.72 -1.00 4.00
C LEU A 457 25.79 -2.26 4.88
N SER A 458 25.89 -2.08 6.21
CA SER A 458 25.99 -3.17 7.18
C SER A 458 24.73 -4.06 7.24
N GLN A 459 23.57 -3.52 6.91
CA GLN A 459 22.30 -4.27 6.84
C GLN A 459 22.34 -5.39 5.80
N ALA A 460 23.17 -5.23 4.77
CA ALA A 460 23.34 -6.24 3.73
C ALA A 460 23.93 -7.54 4.26
N ASP A 461 24.75 -7.51 5.33
CA ASP A 461 25.34 -8.71 5.94
C ASP A 461 24.26 -9.61 6.54
N ASN A 462 23.33 -9.03 7.30
CA ASN A 462 22.21 -9.74 7.89
C ASN A 462 21.27 -10.29 6.80
N ASN A 463 21.03 -9.52 5.76
CA ASN A 463 20.19 -9.94 4.64
C ASN A 463 20.81 -11.11 3.87
N LEU A 464 22.12 -11.13 3.68
CA LEU A 464 22.86 -12.24 3.08
C LEU A 464 22.78 -13.52 3.93
N GLN A 465 22.89 -13.40 5.26
CA GLN A 465 22.70 -14.55 6.15
C GLN A 465 21.29 -15.13 6.03
N LEU A 466 20.27 -14.26 5.94
CA LEU A 466 18.88 -14.68 5.80
C LEU A 466 18.64 -15.43 4.46
N VAL A 467 19.20 -14.94 3.36
CA VAL A 467 19.09 -15.63 2.05
C VAL A 467 19.74 -17.02 2.11
N ARG A 468 20.93 -17.13 2.74
CA ARG A 468 21.65 -18.42 2.86
C ARG A 468 20.89 -19.43 3.72
N ALA A 469 20.14 -18.98 4.71
CA ALA A 469 19.32 -19.86 5.56
C ALA A 469 18.09 -20.43 4.83
N LEU A 470 17.70 -19.83 3.68
CA LEU A 470 16.51 -20.23 2.91
C LEU A 470 16.85 -20.97 1.59
N LYS A 471 18.12 -20.95 1.17
CA LYS A 471 18.66 -21.77 0.08
C LYS A 471 19.07 -23.14 0.59
#